data_a61a3f0b6a907d53a648cc74e08a3e08
#
_entry.id   a61a3f0b6a907d53a648cc74e08a3e08
#
_cell.length_a   1.000
_cell.length_b   1.000
_cell.length_c   1.000
_cell.angle_alpha   90.00
_cell.angle_beta   90.00
_cell.angle_gamma   90.00
#
_symmetry.space_group_name_H-M   'P 1'
#
loop_
_entity.id
_entity.type
_entity.pdbx_description
1 polymer ?
#
loop_
_entity_poly.entity_id
_entity_poly.type
_entity_poly.pdbx_seq_one_letter_code
_entity_poly.pdbx_strand_id
1 'polypeptide(L)'
;MATLQQQSIVPDNSSQLTYRFLAAVSLIVFLLWLAGLIFLEPDPYALYILVGLILAAVTLGAGSSARGPKAAVKGSTEDVDFLKELPESFQIFMNVSIGVRTNLDAVIISTNGVFIVDVKTRSGKIEPTPGSDWIRHKVGSKGTPYRVPMKNPLQQMKRNIRELQSYLASCGVRPWIDGSVCFTRAEFDEEIEGCYTSEEAVLDHIKNF
;
A
#
# COMPACT_ATOMS: atom_id res chain seq x y z
N MET A 1 -4.16 -1.60 28.23
CA MET A 1 -3.69 -2.24 27.00
C MET A 1 -4.78 -2.04 25.94
N ALA A 2 -4.51 -1.25 24.92
CA ALA A 2 -5.46 -1.01 23.84
C ALA A 2 -5.79 -2.32 23.11
N THR A 3 -7.06 -2.54 22.80
CA THR A 3 -7.50 -3.76 22.09
C THR A 3 -7.20 -3.59 20.61
N LEU A 4 -6.22 -4.32 20.08
CA LEU A 4 -5.96 -4.38 18.66
C LEU A 4 -7.07 -5.18 17.97
N GLN A 5 -7.93 -4.49 17.26
CA GLN A 5 -8.79 -5.16 16.28
C GLN A 5 -8.02 -5.28 14.97
N GLN A 6 -7.45 -6.44 14.75
CA GLN A 6 -6.94 -6.82 13.44
C GLN A 6 -8.17 -7.14 12.56
N GLN A 7 -8.79 -6.11 12.03
CA GLN A 7 -9.78 -6.27 10.99
C GLN A 7 -9.01 -6.55 9.69
N SER A 8 -8.63 -7.82 9.50
CA SER A 8 -8.33 -8.30 8.16
C SER A 8 -9.64 -8.14 7.37
N ILE A 9 -9.79 -7.03 6.69
CA ILE A 9 -10.69 -6.98 5.54
C ILE A 9 -10.13 -8.05 4.63
N VAL A 10 -10.77 -9.21 4.65
CA VAL A 10 -10.46 -10.35 3.77
C VAL A 10 -10.36 -9.72 2.38
N PRO A 11 -9.18 -9.76 1.72
CA PRO A 11 -9.08 -9.26 0.37
C PRO A 11 -10.17 -9.99 -0.40
N ASP A 12 -10.99 -9.25 -1.12
CA ASP A 12 -12.08 -9.79 -1.92
C ASP A 12 -11.50 -10.90 -2.81
N ASN A 13 -11.65 -12.12 -2.34
CA ASN A 13 -11.13 -13.32 -2.97
C ASN A 13 -11.90 -13.59 -4.29
N SER A 14 -12.98 -12.83 -4.54
CA SER A 14 -13.79 -12.93 -5.73
C SER A 14 -13.01 -12.51 -6.97
N SER A 15 -12.20 -11.47 -6.87
CA SER A 15 -11.35 -11.01 -7.99
C SER A 15 -10.22 -12.02 -8.29
N GLN A 16 -9.61 -12.62 -7.29
CA GLN A 16 -8.58 -13.65 -7.49
C GLN A 16 -9.17 -14.95 -7.99
N LEU A 17 -10.37 -15.33 -7.55
CA LEU A 17 -11.10 -16.49 -8.05
C LEU A 17 -11.51 -16.30 -9.51
N THR A 18 -12.00 -15.12 -9.90
CA THR A 18 -12.34 -14.80 -11.29
C THR A 18 -11.11 -14.82 -12.20
N TYR A 19 -9.95 -14.28 -11.78
CA TYR A 19 -8.72 -14.37 -12.59
C TYR A 19 -8.19 -15.80 -12.70
N ARG A 20 -8.25 -16.61 -11.66
CA ARG A 20 -7.86 -18.02 -11.68
C ARG A 20 -8.80 -18.84 -12.58
N PHE A 21 -10.09 -18.54 -12.52
CA PHE A 21 -11.09 -19.18 -13.38
C PHE A 21 -10.88 -18.81 -14.84
N LEU A 22 -10.66 -17.52 -15.17
CA LEU A 22 -10.34 -17.04 -16.51
C LEU A 22 -9.04 -17.65 -17.05
N ALA A 23 -8.01 -17.75 -16.22
CA ALA A 23 -6.75 -18.38 -16.60
C ALA A 23 -6.91 -19.88 -16.88
N ALA A 24 -7.71 -20.59 -16.08
CA ALA A 24 -8.01 -22.00 -16.30
C ALA A 24 -8.82 -22.22 -17.59
N VAL A 25 -9.84 -21.40 -17.83
CA VAL A 25 -10.64 -21.45 -19.05
C VAL A 25 -9.80 -21.16 -20.28
N SER A 26 -8.92 -20.14 -20.25
CA SER A 26 -8.04 -19.80 -21.37
C SER A 26 -7.03 -20.92 -21.65
N LEU A 27 -6.53 -21.61 -20.62
CA LEU A 27 -5.65 -22.77 -20.77
C LEU A 27 -6.37 -23.94 -21.46
N ILE A 28 -7.61 -24.22 -21.06
CA ILE A 28 -8.43 -25.27 -21.67
C ILE A 28 -8.69 -24.95 -23.14
N VAL A 29 -9.08 -23.70 -23.45
CA VAL A 29 -9.32 -23.26 -24.83
C VAL A 29 -8.04 -23.36 -25.67
N PHE A 30 -6.87 -23.02 -25.10
CA PHE A 30 -5.57 -23.16 -25.76
C PHE A 30 -5.23 -24.62 -26.04
N LEU A 31 -5.48 -25.54 -25.10
CA LEU A 31 -5.25 -26.97 -25.29
C LEU A 31 -6.18 -27.56 -26.34
N LEU A 32 -7.45 -27.17 -26.36
CA LEU A 32 -8.41 -27.58 -27.39
C LEU A 32 -8.02 -27.05 -28.77
N TRP A 33 -7.50 -25.81 -28.84
CA TRP A 33 -6.99 -25.24 -30.07
C TRP A 33 -5.75 -25.99 -30.57
N LEU A 34 -4.81 -26.36 -29.66
CA LEU A 34 -3.63 -27.15 -29.99
C LEU A 34 -4.03 -28.55 -30.49
N ALA A 35 -5.02 -29.17 -29.89
CA ALA A 35 -5.58 -30.45 -30.36
C ALA A 35 -6.20 -30.31 -31.76
N GLY A 36 -6.92 -29.19 -32.01
CA GLY A 36 -7.50 -28.88 -33.30
C GLY A 36 -6.45 -28.79 -34.44
N LEU A 37 -5.28 -28.23 -34.16
CA LEU A 37 -4.16 -28.18 -35.11
C LEU A 37 -3.64 -29.57 -35.54
N ILE A 38 -3.81 -30.58 -34.69
CA ILE A 38 -3.34 -31.93 -34.97
C ILE A 38 -4.35 -32.72 -35.83
N PHE A 39 -5.64 -32.38 -35.73
CA PHE A 39 -6.73 -33.16 -36.32
C PHE A 39 -7.44 -32.52 -37.53
N LEU A 40 -7.16 -31.24 -37.86
CA LEU A 40 -7.78 -30.52 -38.96
C LEU A 40 -6.84 -30.38 -40.16
N GLU A 41 -7.35 -30.64 -41.36
CA GLU A 41 -6.60 -30.49 -42.61
C GLU A 41 -6.20 -29.03 -42.92
N PRO A 42 -5.17 -28.81 -43.76
CA PRO A 42 -4.28 -27.64 -43.69
C PRO A 42 -4.76 -26.31 -44.31
N ASP A 43 -6.00 -25.99 -44.37
CA ASP A 43 -6.46 -24.67 -44.79
C ASP A 43 -7.47 -24.11 -43.74
N PRO A 44 -7.05 -23.35 -42.89
CA PRO A 44 -6.68 -21.95 -42.73
C PRO A 44 -5.68 -21.65 -41.62
N TYR A 45 -4.46 -22.05 -41.73
CA TYR A 45 -3.43 -21.91 -40.67
C TYR A 45 -3.23 -20.47 -40.18
N ALA A 46 -3.39 -19.47 -41.06
CA ALA A 46 -3.19 -18.06 -40.67
C ALA A 46 -4.18 -17.60 -39.59
N LEU A 47 -5.45 -17.99 -39.68
CA LEU A 47 -6.48 -17.64 -38.70
C LEU A 47 -6.22 -18.33 -37.35
N TYR A 48 -5.82 -19.60 -37.37
CA TYR A 48 -5.50 -20.36 -36.16
C TYR A 48 -4.27 -19.82 -35.44
N ILE A 49 -3.23 -19.41 -36.18
CA ILE A 49 -2.02 -18.79 -35.62
C ILE A 49 -2.39 -17.44 -34.97
N LEU A 50 -3.21 -16.61 -35.62
CA LEU A 50 -3.64 -15.33 -35.08
C LEU A 50 -4.45 -15.49 -33.79
N VAL A 51 -5.41 -16.43 -33.75
CA VAL A 51 -6.21 -16.72 -32.56
C VAL A 51 -5.31 -17.25 -31.43
N GLY A 52 -4.35 -18.11 -31.73
CA GLY A 52 -3.39 -18.62 -30.75
C GLY A 52 -2.50 -17.51 -30.17
N LEU A 53 -2.02 -16.58 -30.97
CA LEU A 53 -1.24 -15.44 -30.50
C LEU A 53 -2.08 -14.48 -29.62
N ILE A 54 -3.34 -14.25 -29.95
CA ILE A 54 -4.25 -13.44 -29.12
C ILE A 54 -4.49 -14.12 -27.77
N LEU A 55 -4.76 -15.43 -27.75
CA LEU A 55 -4.93 -16.20 -26.52
C LEU A 55 -3.67 -16.21 -25.66
N ALA A 56 -2.49 -16.37 -26.25
CA ALA A 56 -1.20 -16.30 -25.57
C ALA A 56 -0.96 -14.91 -24.99
N ALA A 57 -1.27 -13.85 -25.69
CA ALA A 57 -1.15 -12.48 -25.21
C ALA A 57 -2.09 -12.19 -24.02
N VAL A 58 -3.32 -12.71 -24.05
CA VAL A 58 -4.29 -12.58 -22.94
C VAL A 58 -3.81 -13.35 -21.72
N THR A 59 -3.27 -14.57 -21.87
CA THR A 59 -2.75 -15.36 -20.74
C THR A 59 -1.50 -14.74 -20.12
N LEU A 60 -0.59 -14.22 -20.92
CA LEU A 60 0.60 -13.52 -20.44
C LEU A 60 0.26 -12.18 -19.80
N GLY A 61 -0.71 -11.45 -20.36
CA GLY A 61 -1.22 -10.20 -19.79
C GLY A 61 -1.93 -10.41 -18.46
N ALA A 62 -2.75 -11.45 -18.33
CA ALA A 62 -3.42 -11.79 -17.08
C ALA A 62 -2.42 -12.25 -15.99
N GLY A 63 -1.36 -12.96 -16.37
CA GLY A 63 -0.31 -13.39 -15.44
C GLY A 63 0.54 -12.24 -14.90
N SER A 64 0.72 -11.15 -15.64
CA SER A 64 1.46 -9.96 -15.19
C SER A 64 0.64 -9.08 -14.24
N SER A 65 -0.68 -9.05 -14.40
CA SER A 65 -1.60 -8.31 -13.50
C SER A 65 -1.83 -9.05 -12.17
N ALA A 66 -1.59 -10.36 -12.09
CA ALA A 66 -1.72 -11.16 -10.89
C ALA A 66 -0.55 -11.02 -9.90
N ARG A 67 0.50 -10.27 -10.24
CA ARG A 67 1.53 -9.83 -9.29
C ARG A 67 1.03 -8.60 -8.52
N GLY A 68 -0.08 -8.77 -7.82
CA GLY A 68 -0.47 -7.84 -6.76
C GLY A 68 0.63 -7.79 -5.68
N PRO A 69 0.72 -6.71 -4.91
CA PRO A 69 1.81 -6.43 -3.98
C PRO A 69 1.83 -7.41 -2.81
N LYS A 70 2.34 -8.63 -3.03
CA LYS A 70 2.56 -9.62 -1.94
C LYS A 70 3.74 -9.29 -1.03
N ALA A 71 4.51 -8.24 -1.34
CA ALA A 71 5.74 -7.91 -0.62
C ALA A 71 5.57 -6.81 0.44
N ALA A 72 4.42 -6.12 0.51
CA ALA A 72 4.25 -4.97 1.40
C ALA A 72 3.65 -5.31 2.78
N VAL A 73 3.04 -6.50 2.94
CA VAL A 73 2.25 -6.79 4.16
C VAL A 73 3.12 -7.27 5.34
N LYS A 74 4.34 -7.72 5.12
CA LYS A 74 5.16 -8.34 6.18
C LYS A 74 6.03 -7.36 6.99
N GLY A 75 6.19 -6.12 6.53
CA GLY A 75 7.01 -5.12 7.23
C GLY A 75 6.21 -4.11 8.05
N SER A 76 4.92 -3.95 7.78
CA SER A 76 4.14 -2.83 8.33
C SER A 76 3.51 -3.08 9.70
N THR A 77 3.37 -4.32 10.13
CA THR A 77 2.69 -4.63 11.40
C THR A 77 3.63 -4.48 12.60
N GLU A 78 4.89 -4.87 12.46
CA GLU A 78 5.91 -4.72 13.52
C GLU A 78 6.30 -3.25 13.72
N ASP A 79 6.27 -2.45 12.63
CA ASP A 79 6.67 -1.05 12.67
C ASP A 79 5.65 -0.13 13.41
N VAL A 80 4.42 -0.60 13.65
CA VAL A 80 3.35 0.17 14.34
C VAL A 80 3.00 -0.40 15.72
N ASP A 81 3.76 -1.37 16.21
CA ASP A 81 3.48 -2.06 17.48
C ASP A 81 3.56 -1.14 18.70
N PHE A 82 4.33 -0.05 18.63
CA PHE A 82 4.40 0.97 19.68
C PHE A 82 3.03 1.63 19.98
N LEU A 83 2.12 1.67 19.00
CA LEU A 83 0.77 2.21 19.20
C LEU A 83 -0.05 1.44 20.25
N LYS A 84 0.36 0.21 20.59
CA LYS A 84 -0.26 -0.59 21.68
C LYS A 84 -0.10 0.03 23.07
N GLU A 85 0.81 0.99 23.22
CA GLU A 85 1.03 1.75 24.45
C GLU A 85 -0.03 2.83 24.69
N LEU A 86 -0.87 3.09 23.68
CA LEU A 86 -1.99 4.02 23.84
C LEU A 86 -3.01 3.47 24.85
N PRO A 87 -3.68 4.34 25.63
CA PRO A 87 -4.74 3.95 26.55
C PRO A 87 -5.89 3.18 25.88
N GLU A 88 -6.64 2.40 26.65
CA GLU A 88 -7.79 1.60 26.15
C GLU A 88 -8.92 2.45 25.52
N SER A 89 -8.95 3.75 25.80
CA SER A 89 -9.88 4.70 25.16
C SER A 89 -9.62 4.91 23.67
N PHE A 90 -8.45 4.47 23.17
CA PHE A 90 -8.09 4.55 21.76
C PHE A 90 -8.35 3.21 21.05
N GLN A 91 -9.04 3.26 19.93
CA GLN A 91 -9.22 2.10 19.05
C GLN A 91 -8.23 2.17 17.89
N ILE A 92 -7.43 1.13 17.72
CA ILE A 92 -6.34 1.10 16.75
C ILE A 92 -6.68 0.09 15.65
N PHE A 93 -6.69 0.57 14.41
CA PHE A 93 -6.88 -0.25 13.22
C PHE A 93 -5.59 -0.20 12.39
N MET A 94 -5.02 -1.36 12.08
CA MET A 94 -3.79 -1.49 11.32
C MET A 94 -4.07 -1.95 9.89
N ASN A 95 -3.21 -1.51 8.95
CA ASN A 95 -3.30 -1.89 7.53
C ASN A 95 -4.69 -1.61 6.92
N VAL A 96 -5.21 -0.42 7.14
CA VAL A 96 -6.54 -0.02 6.67
C VAL A 96 -6.49 0.33 5.19
N SER A 97 -7.24 -0.40 4.37
CA SER A 97 -7.36 -0.11 2.93
C SER A 97 -8.62 0.69 2.65
N ILE A 98 -8.46 1.82 1.96
CA ILE A 98 -9.56 2.67 1.51
C ILE A 98 -9.62 2.60 -0.02
N GLY A 99 -10.69 1.98 -0.54
CA GLY A 99 -10.80 1.73 -1.97
C GLY A 99 -9.66 0.84 -2.50
N VAL A 100 -9.26 1.09 -3.76
CA VAL A 100 -8.29 0.22 -4.48
C VAL A 100 -6.83 0.70 -4.33
N ARG A 101 -6.61 1.95 -3.92
CA ARG A 101 -5.30 2.62 -4.08
C ARG A 101 -4.67 3.13 -2.80
N THR A 102 -5.44 3.29 -1.71
CA THR A 102 -4.94 3.89 -0.48
C THR A 102 -4.87 2.86 0.62
N ASN A 103 -3.66 2.70 1.13
CA ASN A 103 -3.37 1.86 2.27
C ASN A 103 -2.80 2.73 3.39
N LEU A 104 -3.40 2.67 4.56
CA LEU A 104 -2.99 3.41 5.75
C LEU A 104 -2.34 2.41 6.72
N ASP A 105 -1.15 2.73 7.22
CA ASP A 105 -0.43 1.84 8.13
C ASP A 105 -1.19 1.68 9.45
N ALA A 106 -1.65 2.79 10.03
CA ALA A 106 -2.54 2.76 11.18
C ALA A 106 -3.56 3.90 11.14
N VAL A 107 -4.77 3.61 11.64
CA VAL A 107 -5.84 4.57 11.91
C VAL A 107 -6.25 4.41 13.36
N ILE A 108 -6.24 5.49 14.11
CA ILE A 108 -6.57 5.52 15.52
C ILE A 108 -7.85 6.33 15.70
N ILE A 109 -8.81 5.79 16.42
CA ILE A 109 -10.07 6.47 16.75
C ILE A 109 -10.05 6.80 18.23
N SER A 110 -10.32 8.06 18.56
CA SER A 110 -10.46 8.57 19.91
C SER A 110 -11.75 9.37 20.07
N THR A 111 -12.01 9.85 21.27
CA THR A 111 -13.13 10.77 21.54
C THR A 111 -12.97 12.12 20.84
N ASN A 112 -11.76 12.53 20.52
CA ASN A 112 -11.44 13.82 19.90
C ASN A 112 -11.44 13.78 18.38
N GLY A 113 -11.37 12.59 17.79
CA GLY A 113 -11.36 12.43 16.33
C GLY A 113 -10.66 11.17 15.85
N VAL A 114 -10.20 11.22 14.62
CA VAL A 114 -9.49 10.13 13.95
C VAL A 114 -8.07 10.57 13.64
N PHE A 115 -7.10 9.73 13.91
CA PHE A 115 -5.69 10.02 13.68
C PHE A 115 -5.08 8.99 12.73
N ILE A 116 -4.27 9.41 11.77
CA ILE A 116 -3.55 8.54 10.83
C ILE A 116 -2.07 8.55 11.18
N VAL A 117 -1.46 7.38 11.31
CA VAL A 117 0.00 7.23 11.42
C VAL A 117 0.51 6.50 10.20
N ASP A 118 1.51 7.09 9.54
CA ASP A 118 2.24 6.51 8.42
C ASP A 118 3.70 6.28 8.84
N VAL A 119 4.18 5.04 8.84
CA VAL A 119 5.52 4.69 9.34
C VAL A 119 6.49 4.51 8.18
N LYS A 120 7.63 5.18 8.26
CA LYS A 120 8.69 5.15 7.26
C LYS A 120 9.97 4.57 7.86
N THR A 121 10.34 3.36 7.46
CA THR A 121 11.59 2.68 7.86
C THR A 121 12.81 3.13 7.04
N ARG A 122 12.74 4.33 6.47
CA ARG A 122 13.81 4.88 5.64
C ARG A 122 14.97 5.35 6.51
N SER A 123 16.18 4.86 6.25
CA SER A 123 17.41 5.25 6.95
C SER A 123 18.15 6.39 6.23
N GLY A 124 18.92 7.14 7.00
CA GLY A 124 19.80 8.22 6.54
C GLY A 124 19.20 9.60 6.74
N LYS A 125 20.01 10.60 6.43
CA LYS A 125 19.62 12.00 6.58
C LYS A 125 18.63 12.40 5.49
N ILE A 126 17.54 13.03 5.88
CA ILE A 126 16.49 13.51 5.00
C ILE A 126 16.52 15.04 4.97
N GLU A 127 16.56 15.58 3.78
CA GLU A 127 16.49 17.01 3.49
C GLU A 127 15.09 17.32 2.93
N PRO A 128 14.24 17.98 3.72
CA PRO A 128 12.91 18.36 3.30
C PRO A 128 12.96 19.48 2.26
N THR A 129 12.12 19.39 1.25
CA THR A 129 11.95 20.46 0.27
C THR A 129 10.49 20.87 0.23
N PRO A 130 10.14 22.12 0.55
CA PRO A 130 8.78 22.61 0.53
C PRO A 130 8.15 22.44 -0.85
N GLY A 131 6.94 21.82 -0.88
CA GLY A 131 6.15 21.71 -2.09
C GLY A 131 6.61 20.68 -3.14
N SER A 132 7.80 20.07 -2.96
CA SER A 132 8.38 19.11 -3.91
C SER A 132 8.79 17.80 -3.23
N ASP A 133 9.37 16.89 -4.00
CA ASP A 133 9.98 15.68 -3.48
C ASP A 133 11.16 16.02 -2.57
N TRP A 134 11.34 15.25 -1.51
CA TRP A 134 12.43 15.40 -0.55
C TRP A 134 13.68 14.67 -1.04
N ILE A 135 14.83 15.00 -0.45
CA ILE A 135 16.10 14.38 -0.78
C ILE A 135 16.56 13.53 0.40
N ARG A 136 16.93 12.30 0.13
CA ARG A 136 17.54 11.41 1.10
C ARG A 136 19.02 11.21 0.77
N HIS A 137 19.86 11.51 1.75
CA HIS A 137 21.29 11.28 1.67
C HIS A 137 21.61 9.86 2.12
N LYS A 138 22.40 9.17 1.35
CA LYS A 138 22.82 7.78 1.60
C LYS A 138 24.32 7.65 1.40
N VAL A 139 24.90 6.66 2.06
CA VAL A 139 26.27 6.25 1.83
C VAL A 139 26.26 4.87 1.20
N GLY A 140 26.91 4.73 0.06
CA GLY A 140 27.04 3.46 -0.64
C GLY A 140 27.97 2.50 0.10
N SER A 141 27.98 1.24 -0.29
CA SER A 141 28.81 0.17 0.30
C SER A 141 30.31 0.46 0.30
N LYS A 142 30.76 1.33 -0.62
CA LYS A 142 32.16 1.78 -0.73
C LYS A 142 32.44 3.12 -0.03
N GLY A 143 31.53 3.62 0.81
CA GLY A 143 31.68 4.91 1.49
C GLY A 143 31.35 6.14 0.65
N THR A 144 30.91 5.97 -0.60
CA THR A 144 30.59 7.11 -1.47
C THR A 144 29.21 7.67 -1.14
N PRO A 145 29.10 8.98 -0.78
CA PRO A 145 27.80 9.60 -0.55
C PRO A 145 27.03 9.80 -1.86
N TYR A 146 25.72 9.60 -1.81
CA TYR A 146 24.83 9.88 -2.94
C TYR A 146 23.45 10.34 -2.47
N ARG A 147 22.72 11.03 -3.35
CA ARG A 147 21.39 11.58 -3.07
C ARG A 147 20.33 10.79 -3.82
N VAL A 148 19.19 10.54 -3.17
CA VAL A 148 18.06 9.82 -3.74
C VAL A 148 16.81 10.66 -3.54
N PRO A 149 16.02 10.95 -4.58
CA PRO A 149 14.74 11.62 -4.42
C PRO A 149 13.76 10.69 -3.67
N MET A 150 12.95 11.29 -2.83
CA MET A 150 11.91 10.63 -2.04
C MET A 150 10.63 11.45 -2.13
N LYS A 151 9.51 10.80 -2.45
CA LYS A 151 8.23 11.49 -2.44
C LYS A 151 7.98 12.14 -1.09
N ASN A 152 7.45 13.36 -1.12
CA ASN A 152 7.15 14.13 0.07
C ASN A 152 6.07 13.40 0.91
N PRO A 153 6.42 12.94 2.14
CA PRO A 153 5.52 12.14 2.96
C PRO A 153 4.37 12.98 3.55
N LEU A 154 4.59 14.27 3.79
CA LEU A 154 3.52 15.16 4.25
C LEU A 154 2.46 15.39 3.17
N GLN A 155 2.86 15.45 1.90
CA GLN A 155 1.89 15.49 0.80
C GLN A 155 1.14 14.17 0.68
N GLN A 156 1.79 13.04 0.93
CA GLN A 156 1.14 11.74 1.00
C GLN A 156 0.13 11.72 2.13
N MET A 157 0.50 12.16 3.34
CA MET A 157 -0.40 12.23 4.50
C MET A 157 -1.62 13.11 4.21
N LYS A 158 -1.42 14.30 3.65
CA LYS A 158 -2.53 15.18 3.25
C LYS A 158 -3.49 14.54 2.23
N ARG A 159 -3.01 13.69 1.33
CA ARG A 159 -3.88 12.91 0.44
C ARG A 159 -4.63 11.83 1.20
N ASN A 160 -3.95 11.08 2.04
CA ASN A 160 -4.53 10.02 2.86
C ASN A 160 -5.66 10.55 3.75
N ILE A 161 -5.45 11.70 4.40
CA ILE A 161 -6.48 12.39 5.19
C ILE A 161 -7.71 12.72 4.34
N ARG A 162 -7.52 13.32 3.16
CA ARG A 162 -8.63 13.68 2.26
C ARG A 162 -9.41 12.45 1.78
N GLU A 163 -8.71 11.36 1.48
CA GLU A 163 -9.35 10.13 1.03
C GLU A 163 -10.15 9.48 2.16
N LEU A 164 -9.61 9.44 3.39
CA LEU A 164 -10.33 8.96 4.56
C LEU A 164 -11.55 9.86 4.88
N GLN A 165 -11.39 11.19 4.81
CA GLN A 165 -12.50 12.14 4.98
C GLN A 165 -13.62 11.88 3.96
N SER A 166 -13.27 11.69 2.70
CA SER A 166 -14.23 11.44 1.63
C SER A 166 -14.96 10.12 1.84
N TYR A 167 -14.25 9.09 2.25
CA TYR A 167 -14.82 7.78 2.55
C TYR A 167 -15.80 7.86 3.72
N LEU A 168 -15.39 8.45 4.85
CA LEU A 168 -16.25 8.58 6.03
C LEU A 168 -17.46 9.48 5.75
N ALA A 169 -17.28 10.55 4.98
CA ALA A 169 -18.40 11.40 4.56
C ALA A 169 -19.42 10.64 3.71
N SER A 170 -18.99 9.71 2.86
CA SER A 170 -19.90 8.82 2.11
C SER A 170 -20.70 7.88 3.00
N CYS A 171 -20.16 7.57 4.20
CA CYS A 171 -20.84 6.79 5.24
C CYS A 171 -21.67 7.68 6.20
N GLY A 172 -21.81 8.99 5.94
CA GLY A 172 -22.56 9.92 6.76
C GLY A 172 -21.82 10.44 8.01
N VAL A 173 -20.51 10.16 8.13
CA VAL A 173 -19.69 10.54 9.30
C VAL A 173 -18.64 11.57 8.89
N ARG A 174 -18.47 12.63 9.69
CA ARG A 174 -17.51 13.71 9.41
C ARG A 174 -16.69 14.05 10.65
N PRO A 175 -15.79 13.19 11.09
CA PRO A 175 -14.92 13.45 12.22
C PRO A 175 -13.83 14.46 11.85
N TRP A 176 -13.22 15.06 12.87
CA TRP A 176 -11.91 15.67 12.69
C TRP A 176 -10.88 14.59 12.40
N ILE A 177 -10.03 14.81 11.40
CA ILE A 177 -8.96 13.87 11.04
C ILE A 177 -7.64 14.61 10.97
N ASP A 178 -6.67 14.11 11.70
CA ASP A 178 -5.28 14.55 11.63
C ASP A 178 -4.36 13.35 11.36
N GLY A 179 -3.06 13.59 11.20
CA GLY A 179 -2.12 12.51 10.96
C GLY A 179 -0.66 12.93 10.99
N SER A 180 0.18 11.97 11.31
CA SER A 180 1.63 12.16 11.39
C SER A 180 2.40 11.06 10.65
N VAL A 181 3.64 11.40 10.30
CA VAL A 181 4.61 10.48 9.71
C VAL A 181 5.68 10.17 10.75
N CYS A 182 5.84 8.90 11.07
CA CYS A 182 6.90 8.41 11.95
C CYS A 182 8.07 7.87 11.13
N PHE A 183 9.25 8.40 11.33
CA PHE A 183 10.48 7.90 10.73
C PHE A 183 11.32 7.16 11.78
N THR A 184 11.37 5.85 11.68
CA THR A 184 12.07 5.02 12.70
C THR A 184 13.58 4.99 12.56
N ARG A 185 14.14 5.43 11.41
CA ARG A 185 15.58 5.33 11.10
C ARG A 185 16.15 6.54 10.37
N ALA A 186 15.41 7.63 10.26
CA ALA A 186 15.84 8.82 9.56
C ALA A 186 16.34 9.89 10.54
N GLU A 187 17.16 10.78 10.02
CA GLU A 187 17.66 11.95 10.71
C GLU A 187 17.23 13.21 9.96
N PHE A 188 16.83 14.24 10.70
CA PHE A 188 16.51 15.56 10.18
C PHE A 188 17.38 16.60 10.86
N ASP A 189 17.75 17.66 10.15
CA ASP A 189 18.50 18.79 10.72
C ASP A 189 17.61 19.68 11.58
N GLU A 190 16.32 19.74 11.27
CA GLU A 190 15.33 20.59 11.94
C GLU A 190 14.06 19.78 12.19
N GLU A 191 13.32 20.16 13.23
CA GLU A 191 12.01 19.59 13.48
C GLU A 191 11.02 19.98 12.38
N ILE A 192 10.24 19.02 11.93
CA ILE A 192 9.25 19.20 10.87
C ILE A 192 7.89 18.87 11.44
N GLU A 193 7.01 19.86 11.42
CA GLU A 193 5.63 19.66 11.87
C GLU A 193 4.96 18.48 11.13
N GLY A 194 4.39 17.55 11.91
CA GLY A 194 3.76 16.33 11.38
C GLY A 194 4.73 15.20 11.02
N CYS A 195 6.05 15.38 11.23
CA CYS A 195 7.06 14.33 11.08
C CYS A 195 7.81 14.11 12.39
N TYR A 196 7.87 12.88 12.84
CA TYR A 196 8.52 12.49 14.09
C TYR A 196 9.59 11.42 13.84
N THR A 197 10.67 11.49 14.59
CA THR A 197 11.78 10.53 14.53
C THR A 197 11.80 9.56 15.71
N SER A 198 10.88 9.74 16.66
CA SER A 198 10.69 8.82 17.79
C SER A 198 9.23 8.39 17.91
N GLU A 199 9.04 7.19 18.40
CA GLU A 199 7.72 6.58 18.65
C GLU A 199 7.00 7.31 19.79
N GLU A 200 7.75 7.70 20.84
CA GLU A 200 7.25 8.45 21.98
C GLU A 200 6.66 9.80 21.55
N ALA A 201 7.33 10.52 20.65
CA ALA A 201 6.83 11.81 20.15
C ALA A 201 5.51 11.66 19.38
N VAL A 202 5.35 10.56 18.63
CA VAL A 202 4.08 10.24 17.97
C VAL A 202 2.98 9.93 18.99
N LEU A 203 3.29 9.12 20.01
CA LEU A 203 2.34 8.78 21.06
C LEU A 203 1.88 10.02 21.84
N ASP A 204 2.82 10.91 22.18
CA ASP A 204 2.50 12.16 22.88
C ASP A 204 1.65 13.09 22.01
N HIS A 205 1.94 13.16 20.71
CA HIS A 205 1.11 13.93 19.78
C HIS A 205 -0.32 13.38 19.71
N ILE A 206 -0.49 12.06 19.61
CA ILE A 206 -1.81 11.41 19.57
C ILE A 206 -2.58 11.61 20.89
N LYS A 207 -1.90 11.55 22.04
CA LYS A 207 -2.55 11.74 23.36
C LYS A 207 -3.01 13.18 23.60
N ASN A 208 -2.33 14.14 22.99
CA ASN A 208 -2.62 15.57 23.12
C ASN A 208 -3.53 16.11 22.00
N PHE A 209 -3.91 15.28 21.05
CA PHE A 209 -4.84 15.55 19.97
C PHE A 209 -6.32 15.51 20.48
#